data_502ade0f23745d5c90f1905a035f3aa8
#
_entry.id   502ade0f23745d5c90f1905a035f3aa8
#
_cell.length_a   1.000
_cell.length_b   1.000
_cell.length_c   1.000
_cell.angle_alpha   90.00
_cell.angle_beta   90.00
_cell.angle_gamma   90.00
#
_symmetry.space_group_name_H-M   'P 1'
#
loop_
_entity.id
_entity.type
_entity.pdbx_description
1 polymer ?
#
loop_
_entity_poly.entity_id
_entity_poly.type
_entity_poly.pdbx_seq_one_letter_code
_entity_poly.pdbx_strand_id
1 'polypeptide(L)'
;MSCRNPKEMVTLIAVESDDTKEFLVHKEFACHYSPTLNAAFNSTFIEGQTQTYRLEKISEGAVRLLVQWLYTQKLDIVQLRNSYGEPEGDDITEMNDEETKDEYLCLAQLWVLADQFLIPKLQNLVLRIFDEIRIELKILPVNCFSYVYENTSKDSKIRLYFLHHYACYTHSDEYAEYADFFSKEMLLDLAIAHAKADEYPKERISRLKRAWNMEDWSQYEVSEKW
;
A
#
# COMPACT_ATOMS: atom_id res chain seq x y z
N MET A 1 -13.49 17.11 -9.63
CA MET A 1 -13.68 16.86 -11.08
C MET A 1 -15.16 16.72 -11.37
N SER A 2 -15.68 17.25 -12.49
CA SER A 2 -17.08 17.05 -12.88
C SER A 2 -17.13 16.05 -14.02
N CYS A 3 -17.95 15.00 -13.89
CA CYS A 3 -18.09 13.96 -14.90
C CYS A 3 -18.83 14.53 -16.13
N ARG A 4 -18.17 14.53 -17.31
CA ARG A 4 -18.74 15.06 -18.56
C ARG A 4 -19.57 14.01 -19.32
N ASN A 5 -19.16 12.73 -19.20
CA ASN A 5 -19.80 11.57 -19.84
C ASN A 5 -20.29 10.55 -18.83
N PRO A 6 -21.37 10.83 -18.08
CA PRO A 6 -21.80 9.95 -16.98
C PRO A 6 -22.35 8.58 -17.43
N LYS A 7 -22.43 8.34 -18.74
CA LYS A 7 -22.89 7.04 -19.28
C LYS A 7 -21.76 6.12 -19.69
N GLU A 8 -20.53 6.65 -19.80
CA GLU A 8 -19.36 5.83 -20.20
C GLU A 8 -18.76 5.17 -18.96
N MET A 9 -18.99 3.88 -18.86
CA MET A 9 -18.50 3.05 -17.76
C MET A 9 -17.46 2.08 -18.24
N VAL A 10 -16.54 1.72 -17.35
CA VAL A 10 -15.56 0.62 -17.51
C VAL A 10 -15.67 -0.31 -16.31
N THR A 11 -15.29 -1.56 -16.49
CA THR A 11 -15.30 -2.57 -15.43
C THR A 11 -13.87 -2.90 -15.02
N LEU A 12 -13.58 -2.79 -13.72
CA LEU A 12 -12.38 -3.35 -13.11
C LEU A 12 -12.79 -4.67 -12.44
N ILE A 13 -12.08 -5.75 -12.75
CA ILE A 13 -12.37 -7.07 -12.18
C ILE A 13 -11.24 -7.46 -11.25
N ALA A 14 -11.51 -7.52 -9.95
CA ALA A 14 -10.61 -8.15 -8.99
C ALA A 14 -10.68 -9.67 -9.16
N VAL A 15 -9.55 -10.33 -9.24
CA VAL A 15 -9.43 -11.78 -9.35
C VAL A 15 -8.51 -12.27 -8.25
N GLU A 16 -9.08 -12.92 -7.26
CA GLU A 16 -8.34 -13.52 -6.15
C GLU A 16 -8.68 -15.01 -6.08
N SER A 17 -7.71 -15.87 -6.40
CA SER A 17 -7.92 -17.32 -6.53
C SER A 17 -9.07 -17.64 -7.50
N ASP A 18 -10.15 -18.27 -7.02
CA ASP A 18 -11.33 -18.63 -7.81
C ASP A 18 -12.47 -17.60 -7.69
N ASP A 19 -12.28 -16.55 -6.88
CA ASP A 19 -13.28 -15.50 -6.69
C ASP A 19 -13.01 -14.32 -7.63
N THR A 20 -14.11 -13.75 -8.16
CA THR A 20 -14.06 -12.59 -9.04
C THR A 20 -15.08 -11.57 -8.61
N LYS A 21 -14.65 -10.31 -8.52
CA LYS A 21 -15.53 -9.21 -8.16
C LYS A 21 -15.43 -8.08 -9.17
N GLU A 22 -16.58 -7.62 -9.65
CA GLU A 22 -16.67 -6.56 -10.65
C GLU A 22 -16.95 -5.21 -10.01
N PHE A 23 -16.26 -4.17 -10.47
CA PHE A 23 -16.42 -2.78 -10.06
C PHE A 23 -16.67 -1.93 -11.29
N LEU A 24 -17.85 -1.33 -11.37
CA LEU A 24 -18.20 -0.36 -12.39
C LEU A 24 -17.71 1.02 -12.02
N VAL A 25 -16.88 1.62 -12.89
CA VAL A 25 -16.27 2.93 -12.68
C VAL A 25 -16.52 3.82 -13.89
N HIS A 26 -16.79 5.11 -13.69
CA HIS A 26 -16.86 6.03 -14.81
C HIS A 26 -15.53 6.08 -15.53
N LYS A 27 -15.53 5.82 -16.84
CA LYS A 27 -14.32 5.81 -17.69
C LYS A 27 -13.51 7.08 -17.54
N GLU A 28 -14.18 8.22 -17.43
CA GLU A 28 -13.54 9.52 -17.29
C GLU A 28 -12.69 9.60 -16.01
N PHE A 29 -13.14 9.05 -14.88
CA PHE A 29 -12.37 9.05 -13.64
C PHE A 29 -11.16 8.11 -13.75
N ALA A 30 -11.36 6.89 -14.23
CA ALA A 30 -10.27 5.93 -14.43
C ALA A 30 -9.18 6.49 -15.36
N CYS A 31 -9.57 7.04 -16.50
CA CYS A 31 -8.65 7.59 -17.50
C CYS A 31 -7.98 8.91 -17.08
N HIS A 32 -8.65 9.71 -16.23
CA HIS A 32 -8.10 10.99 -15.78
C HIS A 32 -6.91 10.81 -14.84
N TYR A 33 -7.01 9.85 -13.92
CA TYR A 33 -6.00 9.68 -12.91
C TYR A 33 -4.92 8.65 -13.27
N SER A 34 -5.18 7.79 -14.27
CA SER A 34 -4.26 6.73 -14.66
C SER A 34 -3.93 6.80 -16.15
N PRO A 35 -2.68 7.14 -16.51
CA PRO A 35 -2.20 7.03 -17.89
C PRO A 35 -2.33 5.61 -18.44
N THR A 36 -2.08 4.59 -17.62
CA THR A 36 -2.18 3.18 -18.00
C THR A 36 -3.63 2.79 -18.34
N LEU A 37 -4.59 3.13 -17.48
CA LEU A 37 -6.00 2.86 -17.74
C LEU A 37 -6.52 3.68 -18.93
N ASN A 38 -6.05 4.93 -19.07
CA ASN A 38 -6.38 5.73 -20.23
C ASN A 38 -5.88 5.11 -21.53
N ALA A 39 -4.65 4.60 -21.55
CA ALA A 39 -4.11 3.90 -22.72
C ALA A 39 -4.86 2.59 -22.99
N ALA A 40 -5.16 1.79 -21.96
CA ALA A 40 -5.86 0.52 -22.09
C ALA A 40 -7.27 0.70 -22.67
N PHE A 41 -8.10 1.53 -22.04
CA PHE A 41 -9.51 1.69 -22.43
C PHE A 41 -9.74 2.47 -23.73
N ASN A 42 -8.74 3.19 -24.23
CA ASN A 42 -8.81 3.89 -25.51
C ASN A 42 -7.98 3.20 -26.62
N SER A 43 -7.49 1.98 -26.36
CA SER A 43 -6.74 1.18 -27.34
C SER A 43 -7.64 0.29 -28.20
N THR A 44 -7.03 -0.38 -29.17
CA THR A 44 -7.64 -1.47 -29.95
C THR A 44 -7.47 -2.85 -29.29
N PHE A 45 -6.80 -2.92 -28.15
CA PHE A 45 -6.62 -4.15 -27.37
C PHE A 45 -7.93 -4.60 -26.71
N ILE A 46 -7.88 -5.76 -26.06
CA ILE A 46 -9.07 -6.39 -25.49
C ILE A 46 -9.76 -5.47 -24.46
N GLU A 47 -8.98 -4.75 -23.67
CA GLU A 47 -9.50 -3.81 -22.67
C GLU A 47 -10.26 -2.65 -23.31
N GLY A 48 -9.76 -2.14 -24.45
CA GLY A 48 -10.44 -1.08 -25.21
C GLY A 48 -11.70 -1.57 -25.92
N GLN A 49 -11.74 -2.85 -26.36
CA GLN A 49 -12.91 -3.44 -27.02
C GLN A 49 -13.99 -3.82 -26.01
N THR A 50 -13.62 -4.43 -24.89
CA THR A 50 -14.54 -4.92 -23.86
C THR A 50 -14.86 -3.89 -22.79
N GLN A 51 -14.09 -2.80 -22.71
CA GLN A 51 -14.13 -1.82 -21.62
C GLN A 51 -13.98 -2.48 -20.24
N THR A 52 -13.16 -3.54 -20.16
CA THR A 52 -12.93 -4.33 -18.96
C THR A 52 -11.44 -4.50 -18.71
N TYR A 53 -10.99 -4.33 -17.48
CA TYR A 53 -9.61 -4.54 -17.05
C TYR A 53 -9.56 -5.56 -15.92
N ARG A 54 -8.84 -6.67 -16.10
CA ARG A 54 -8.70 -7.72 -15.09
C ARG A 54 -7.45 -7.48 -14.25
N LEU A 55 -7.62 -7.62 -12.94
CA LEU A 55 -6.61 -7.42 -11.92
C LEU A 55 -6.35 -8.77 -11.23
N GLU A 56 -5.37 -9.50 -11.77
CA GLU A 56 -5.04 -10.84 -11.29
C GLU A 56 -4.28 -10.78 -9.96
N LYS A 57 -4.67 -11.65 -9.01
CA LYS A 57 -4.08 -11.77 -7.67
C LYS A 57 -4.22 -10.50 -6.81
N ILE A 58 -5.28 -9.76 -7.03
CA ILE A 58 -5.62 -8.54 -6.28
C ILE A 58 -6.94 -8.77 -5.55
N SER A 59 -6.96 -8.46 -4.27
CA SER A 59 -8.14 -8.61 -3.43
C SER A 59 -9.25 -7.62 -3.80
N GLU A 60 -10.49 -7.99 -3.51
CA GLU A 60 -11.66 -7.11 -3.60
C GLU A 60 -11.41 -5.81 -2.82
N GLY A 61 -10.85 -5.90 -1.61
CA GLY A 61 -10.58 -4.76 -0.73
C GLY A 61 -9.64 -3.72 -1.36
N ALA A 62 -8.56 -4.16 -2.02
CA ALA A 62 -7.64 -3.25 -2.70
C ALA A 62 -8.30 -2.52 -3.87
N VAL A 63 -9.13 -3.21 -4.67
CA VAL A 63 -9.86 -2.56 -5.78
C VAL A 63 -10.94 -1.63 -5.25
N ARG A 64 -11.60 -1.96 -4.15
CA ARG A 64 -12.56 -1.08 -3.47
C ARG A 64 -11.89 0.24 -3.03
N LEU A 65 -10.72 0.17 -2.42
CA LEU A 65 -9.94 1.35 -2.04
C LEU A 65 -9.50 2.17 -3.27
N LEU A 66 -9.07 1.52 -4.35
CA LEU A 66 -8.77 2.21 -5.61
C LEU A 66 -9.98 2.98 -6.13
N VAL A 67 -11.13 2.33 -6.21
CA VAL A 67 -12.38 2.96 -6.67
C VAL A 67 -12.77 4.12 -5.78
N GLN A 68 -12.70 3.95 -4.46
CA GLN A 68 -12.96 5.04 -3.51
C GLN A 68 -12.06 6.24 -3.80
N TRP A 69 -10.75 6.00 -3.98
CA TRP A 69 -9.80 7.07 -4.25
C TRP A 69 -10.05 7.75 -5.61
N LEU A 70 -10.40 7.00 -6.65
CA LEU A 70 -10.70 7.59 -7.97
C LEU A 70 -11.83 8.64 -7.88
N TYR A 71 -12.81 8.43 -7.00
CA TYR A 71 -13.92 9.36 -6.83
C TYR A 71 -13.68 10.47 -5.80
N THR A 72 -13.00 10.16 -4.72
CA THR A 72 -12.91 11.05 -3.54
C THR A 72 -11.53 11.66 -3.33
N GLN A 73 -10.49 11.09 -3.93
CA GLN A 73 -9.07 11.39 -3.67
C GLN A 73 -8.68 11.17 -2.19
N LYS A 74 -9.45 10.37 -1.47
CA LYS A 74 -9.25 10.02 -0.07
C LYS A 74 -9.37 8.51 0.08
N LEU A 75 -8.74 7.98 1.12
CA LEU A 75 -8.90 6.61 1.58
C LEU A 75 -9.48 6.64 2.98
N ASP A 76 -10.47 5.81 3.21
CA ASP A 76 -11.15 5.68 4.49
C ASP A 76 -10.73 4.34 5.10
N ILE A 77 -9.84 4.41 6.09
CA ILE A 77 -9.19 3.27 6.72
C ILE A 77 -9.85 3.01 8.06
N VAL A 78 -10.43 1.82 8.22
CA VAL A 78 -11.23 1.45 9.39
C VAL A 78 -10.40 1.57 10.67
N GLN A 79 -9.15 1.13 10.64
CA GLN A 79 -8.25 1.17 11.79
C GLN A 79 -7.98 2.59 12.29
N LEU A 80 -7.82 3.56 11.38
CA LEU A 80 -7.59 4.95 11.76
C LEU A 80 -8.87 5.63 12.27
N ARG A 81 -10.06 5.25 11.76
CA ARG A 81 -11.32 5.77 12.30
C ARG A 81 -11.48 5.47 13.79
N ASN A 82 -11.15 4.24 14.18
CA ASN A 82 -11.30 3.79 15.57
C ASN A 82 -10.30 4.49 16.52
N SER A 83 -9.19 5.02 15.99
CA SER A 83 -8.21 5.79 16.76
C SER A 83 -8.67 7.21 17.07
N TYR A 84 -9.51 7.80 16.22
CA TYR A 84 -10.01 9.18 16.36
C TYR A 84 -11.43 9.26 16.94
N GLY A 85 -12.12 8.13 17.10
CA GLY A 85 -13.46 8.06 17.69
C GLY A 85 -13.39 8.10 19.20
N GLU A 86 -14.13 9.02 19.85
CA GLU A 86 -14.47 8.89 21.26
C GLU A 86 -15.21 7.56 21.46
N PRO A 87 -14.92 6.76 22.48
CA PRO A 87 -15.66 5.54 22.76
C PRO A 87 -17.07 5.90 23.23
N GLU A 88 -17.99 6.15 22.33
CA GLU A 88 -19.40 6.17 22.62
C GLU A 88 -19.92 4.74 22.66
N GLY A 89 -19.95 4.18 23.86
CA GLY A 89 -20.64 2.95 24.17
C GLY A 89 -19.72 1.76 24.47
N ASP A 90 -20.16 0.98 25.44
CA ASP A 90 -19.55 -0.24 25.98
C ASP A 90 -19.46 -1.42 24.98
N ASP A 91 -19.49 -1.16 23.69
CA ASP A 91 -19.32 -2.15 22.63
C ASP A 91 -18.01 -1.84 21.88
N ILE A 92 -16.89 -2.07 22.57
CA ILE A 92 -15.62 -2.38 21.90
C ILE A 92 -15.88 -3.76 21.27
N THR A 93 -16.44 -3.77 20.07
CA THR A 93 -16.32 -4.93 19.19
C THR A 93 -14.83 -5.15 19.06
N GLU A 94 -14.34 -6.22 19.68
CA GLU A 94 -12.98 -6.71 19.48
C GLU A 94 -12.78 -6.73 17.97
N MET A 95 -11.96 -5.80 17.48
CA MET A 95 -11.64 -5.74 16.04
C MET A 95 -11.11 -7.12 15.70
N ASN A 96 -11.79 -7.78 14.78
CA ASN A 96 -11.42 -9.11 14.35
C ASN A 96 -10.00 -8.98 13.77
N ASP A 97 -9.02 -9.61 14.41
CA ASP A 97 -7.60 -9.53 14.02
C ASP A 97 -7.37 -9.85 12.53
N GLU A 98 -8.27 -10.63 11.94
CA GLU A 98 -8.26 -10.97 10.51
C GLU A 98 -8.64 -9.78 9.62
N GLU A 99 -9.72 -9.04 9.93
CA GLU A 99 -10.13 -7.86 9.14
C GLU A 99 -9.04 -6.78 9.15
N THR A 100 -8.38 -6.63 10.28
CA THR A 100 -7.26 -5.69 10.46
C THR A 100 -6.05 -6.07 9.62
N LYS A 101 -5.69 -7.35 9.60
CA LYS A 101 -4.58 -7.87 8.80
C LYS A 101 -4.87 -7.75 7.31
N ASP A 102 -6.11 -7.99 6.90
CA ASP A 102 -6.54 -7.87 5.52
C ASP A 102 -6.43 -6.42 5.01
N GLU A 103 -6.74 -5.42 5.85
CA GLU A 103 -6.65 -4.01 5.46
C GLU A 103 -5.22 -3.58 5.12
N TYR A 104 -4.21 -4.07 5.88
CA TYR A 104 -2.80 -3.79 5.57
C TYR A 104 -2.37 -4.41 4.25
N LEU A 105 -2.80 -5.64 3.99
CA LEU A 105 -2.52 -6.30 2.71
C LEU A 105 -3.21 -5.56 1.56
N CYS A 106 -4.46 -5.13 1.73
CA CYS A 106 -5.18 -4.30 0.75
C CYS A 106 -4.45 -2.99 0.45
N LEU A 107 -3.89 -2.31 1.47
CA LEU A 107 -3.09 -1.11 1.28
C LEU A 107 -1.81 -1.38 0.49
N ALA A 108 -1.11 -2.49 0.79
CA ALA A 108 0.09 -2.88 0.05
C ALA A 108 -0.24 -3.21 -1.42
N GLN A 109 -1.32 -3.94 -1.65
CA GLN A 109 -1.83 -4.23 -3.00
C GLN A 109 -2.24 -2.95 -3.74
N LEU A 110 -2.87 -2.01 -3.04
CA LEU A 110 -3.24 -0.72 -3.61
C LEU A 110 -2.02 0.09 -4.03
N TRP A 111 -0.93 0.05 -3.23
CA TRP A 111 0.32 0.71 -3.61
C TRP A 111 0.90 0.12 -4.91
N VAL A 112 0.90 -1.23 -5.03
CA VAL A 112 1.37 -1.93 -6.24
C VAL A 112 0.49 -1.61 -7.45
N LEU A 113 -0.83 -1.59 -7.28
CA LEU A 113 -1.76 -1.16 -8.33
C LEU A 113 -1.50 0.29 -8.76
N ALA A 114 -1.26 1.17 -7.80
CA ALA A 114 -0.96 2.58 -8.10
C ALA A 114 0.35 2.73 -8.88
N ASP A 115 1.35 1.85 -8.64
CA ASP A 115 2.57 1.77 -9.43
C ASP A 115 2.28 1.33 -10.87
N GLN A 116 1.56 0.22 -11.05
CA GLN A 116 1.17 -0.33 -12.36
C GLN A 116 0.32 0.66 -13.18
N PHE A 117 -0.52 1.43 -12.50
CA PHE A 117 -1.41 2.40 -13.11
C PHE A 117 -0.80 3.80 -13.26
N LEU A 118 0.46 3.95 -12.85
CA LEU A 118 1.19 5.22 -12.87
C LEU A 118 0.43 6.33 -12.13
N ILE A 119 0.04 6.07 -10.88
CA ILE A 119 -0.68 7.01 -10.02
C ILE A 119 0.19 7.36 -8.78
N PRO A 120 1.25 8.17 -8.94
CA PRO A 120 2.18 8.48 -7.85
C PRO A 120 1.51 9.17 -6.65
N LYS A 121 0.46 9.96 -6.88
CA LYS A 121 -0.32 10.55 -5.77
C LYS A 121 -0.94 9.50 -4.85
N LEU A 122 -1.44 8.41 -5.43
CA LEU A 122 -2.01 7.32 -4.64
C LEU A 122 -0.91 6.54 -3.92
N GLN A 123 0.23 6.27 -4.58
CA GLN A 123 1.38 5.64 -3.93
C GLN A 123 1.83 6.45 -2.70
N ASN A 124 1.98 7.76 -2.86
CA ASN A 124 2.38 8.65 -1.77
C ASN A 124 1.35 8.69 -0.64
N LEU A 125 0.06 8.70 -0.97
CA LEU A 125 -1.02 8.66 0.02
C LEU A 125 -0.97 7.36 0.83
N VAL A 126 -0.81 6.22 0.18
CA VAL A 126 -0.73 4.91 0.85
C VAL A 126 0.45 4.85 1.81
N LEU A 127 1.63 5.36 1.43
CA LEU A 127 2.78 5.40 2.33
C LEU A 127 2.54 6.32 3.54
N ARG A 128 1.85 7.45 3.36
CA ARG A 128 1.47 8.33 4.47
C ARG A 128 0.50 7.64 5.43
N ILE A 129 -0.43 6.84 4.91
CA ILE A 129 -1.34 6.05 5.73
C ILE A 129 -0.58 5.00 6.54
N PHE A 130 0.37 4.28 5.93
CA PHE A 130 1.22 3.35 6.69
C PHE A 130 2.00 4.06 7.81
N ASP A 131 2.49 5.27 7.55
CA ASP A 131 3.18 6.06 8.59
C ASP A 131 2.25 6.52 9.70
N GLU A 132 1.04 6.93 9.36
CA GLU A 132 0.00 7.31 10.32
C GLU A 132 -0.40 6.11 11.22
N ILE A 133 -0.63 4.94 10.62
CA ILE A 133 -0.85 3.67 11.35
C ILE A 133 0.31 3.40 12.32
N ARG A 134 1.55 3.51 11.86
CA ARG A 134 2.73 3.31 12.69
C ARG A 134 2.81 4.28 13.87
N ILE A 135 2.46 5.55 13.66
CA ILE A 135 2.52 6.59 14.69
C ILE A 135 1.39 6.42 15.70
N GLU A 136 0.16 6.28 15.24
CA GLU A 136 -1.04 6.26 16.06
C GLU A 136 -1.23 4.91 16.77
N LEU A 137 -1.10 3.80 16.03
CA LEU A 137 -1.31 2.46 16.57
C LEU A 137 -0.02 1.81 17.09
N LYS A 138 1.14 2.38 16.76
CA LYS A 138 2.48 1.83 17.08
C LYS A 138 2.70 0.41 16.55
N ILE A 139 2.07 0.12 15.42
CA ILE A 139 2.15 -1.16 14.71
C ILE A 139 2.91 -0.94 13.40
N LEU A 140 3.76 -1.91 13.05
CA LEU A 140 4.32 -2.03 11.73
C LEU A 140 3.76 -3.32 11.09
N PRO A 141 2.97 -3.21 10.02
CA PRO A 141 2.21 -4.35 9.48
C PRO A 141 3.12 -5.32 8.74
N VAL A 142 3.58 -6.36 9.43
CA VAL A 142 4.51 -7.37 8.89
C VAL A 142 3.87 -8.31 7.86
N ASN A 143 2.57 -8.54 7.96
CA ASN A 143 1.82 -9.47 7.11
C ASN A 143 1.83 -9.11 5.61
N CYS A 144 2.12 -7.86 5.26
CA CYS A 144 2.23 -7.45 3.85
C CYS A 144 3.66 -7.49 3.30
N PHE A 145 4.68 -7.82 4.10
CA PHE A 145 6.08 -7.75 3.67
C PHE A 145 6.42 -8.70 2.53
N SER A 146 6.02 -9.98 2.64
CA SER A 146 6.25 -10.96 1.57
C SER A 146 5.63 -10.48 0.27
N TYR A 147 4.37 -10.02 0.32
CA TYR A 147 3.68 -9.51 -0.85
C TYR A 147 4.42 -8.33 -1.50
N VAL A 148 4.88 -7.37 -0.69
CA VAL A 148 5.62 -6.20 -1.19
C VAL A 148 6.93 -6.63 -1.85
N TYR A 149 7.69 -7.53 -1.23
CA TYR A 149 8.96 -8.00 -1.80
C TYR A 149 8.79 -8.85 -3.05
N GLU A 150 7.68 -9.56 -3.20
CA GLU A 150 7.38 -10.35 -4.40
C GLU A 150 6.86 -9.51 -5.58
N ASN A 151 6.19 -8.39 -5.30
CA ASN A 151 5.45 -7.63 -6.31
C ASN A 151 6.02 -6.24 -6.61
N THR A 152 7.18 -5.89 -6.06
CA THR A 152 7.82 -4.59 -6.31
C THR A 152 9.28 -4.74 -6.68
N SER A 153 9.86 -3.72 -7.31
CA SER A 153 11.29 -3.68 -7.62
C SER A 153 12.12 -3.36 -6.37
N LYS A 154 13.42 -3.68 -6.42
CA LYS A 154 14.35 -3.45 -5.31
C LYS A 154 14.43 -1.98 -4.86
N ASP A 155 14.28 -1.06 -5.80
CA ASP A 155 14.38 0.39 -5.52
C ASP A 155 13.02 1.03 -5.19
N SER A 156 11.97 0.21 -5.00
CA SER A 156 10.64 0.74 -4.73
C SER A 156 10.57 1.47 -3.39
N LYS A 157 9.79 2.54 -3.35
CA LYS A 157 9.67 3.39 -2.16
C LYS A 157 9.02 2.69 -0.98
N ILE A 158 8.11 1.76 -1.24
CA ILE A 158 7.46 0.97 -0.19
C ILE A 158 8.43 -0.02 0.47
N ARG A 159 9.33 -0.67 -0.30
CA ARG A 159 10.39 -1.52 0.29
C ARG A 159 11.33 -0.69 1.16
N LEU A 160 11.74 0.48 0.66
CA LEU A 160 12.62 1.39 1.39
C LEU A 160 11.98 1.83 2.71
N TYR A 161 10.70 2.20 2.66
CA TYR A 161 9.93 2.59 3.85
C TYR A 161 9.91 1.47 4.89
N PHE A 162 9.50 0.26 4.51
CA PHE A 162 9.42 -0.86 5.45
C PHE A 162 10.78 -1.28 5.99
N LEU A 163 11.81 -1.34 5.14
CA LEU A 163 13.16 -1.67 5.56
C LEU A 163 13.68 -0.71 6.64
N HIS A 164 13.57 0.59 6.40
CA HIS A 164 14.04 1.60 7.32
C HIS A 164 13.31 1.56 8.66
N HIS A 165 11.98 1.51 8.62
CA HIS A 165 11.18 1.52 9.83
C HIS A 165 11.34 0.21 10.60
N TYR A 166 11.32 -0.94 9.93
CA TYR A 166 11.48 -2.22 10.59
C TYR A 166 12.85 -2.37 11.26
N ALA A 167 13.93 -2.04 10.56
CA ALA A 167 15.27 -2.09 11.13
C ALA A 167 15.47 -1.15 12.34
N CYS A 168 14.73 -0.04 12.41
CA CYS A 168 14.84 0.93 13.49
C CYS A 168 13.99 0.63 14.72
N TYR A 169 12.82 0.01 14.54
CA TYR A 169 11.81 -0.08 15.59
C TYR A 169 11.52 -1.50 16.07
N THR A 170 11.98 -2.53 15.35
CA THR A 170 11.69 -3.93 15.66
C THR A 170 12.65 -4.50 16.70
N HIS A 171 12.13 -5.27 17.63
CA HIS A 171 12.89 -6.02 18.62
C HIS A 171 13.26 -7.42 18.12
N SER A 172 14.31 -8.03 18.74
CA SER A 172 14.83 -9.35 18.32
C SER A 172 13.78 -10.46 18.32
N ASP A 173 12.86 -10.39 19.24
CA ASP A 173 11.85 -11.43 19.47
C ASP A 173 10.83 -11.46 18.31
N GLU A 174 10.52 -10.31 17.72
CA GLU A 174 9.58 -10.17 16.61
C GLU A 174 10.08 -10.86 15.33
N TYR A 175 11.41 -10.99 15.15
CA TYR A 175 11.96 -11.74 14.01
C TYR A 175 11.63 -13.24 14.07
N ALA A 176 11.56 -13.81 15.27
CA ALA A 176 11.18 -15.19 15.44
C ALA A 176 9.66 -15.38 15.39
N GLU A 177 8.92 -14.42 15.96
CA GLU A 177 7.45 -14.45 15.99
C GLU A 177 6.84 -14.33 14.59
N TYR A 178 7.41 -13.46 13.76
CA TYR A 178 6.88 -13.15 12.42
C TYR A 178 7.73 -13.76 11.29
N ALA A 179 8.48 -14.83 11.56
CA ALA A 179 9.44 -15.41 10.62
C ALA A 179 8.86 -15.71 9.22
N ASP A 180 7.61 -16.16 9.17
CA ASP A 180 6.92 -16.55 7.93
C ASP A 180 6.59 -15.36 7.01
N PHE A 181 6.60 -14.13 7.52
CA PHE A 181 6.33 -12.91 6.74
C PHE A 181 7.57 -12.32 6.09
N PHE A 182 8.77 -12.82 6.43
CA PHE A 182 10.01 -12.30 5.85
C PHE A 182 10.44 -13.10 4.64
N SER A 183 10.54 -12.44 3.50
CA SER A 183 11.23 -13.02 2.36
C SER A 183 12.74 -13.11 2.64
N LYS A 184 13.41 -14.05 1.97
CA LYS A 184 14.88 -14.18 2.06
C LYS A 184 15.59 -12.88 1.64
N GLU A 185 15.06 -12.17 0.66
CA GLU A 185 15.61 -10.90 0.18
C GLU A 185 15.50 -9.83 1.29
N MET A 186 14.35 -9.72 1.96
CA MET A 186 14.16 -8.77 3.05
C MET A 186 15.08 -9.05 4.23
N LEU A 187 15.23 -10.32 4.61
CA LEU A 187 16.17 -10.71 5.69
C LEU A 187 17.61 -10.32 5.36
N LEU A 188 18.03 -10.46 4.09
CA LEU A 188 19.36 -10.02 3.65
C LEU A 188 19.51 -8.49 3.74
N ASP A 189 18.49 -7.74 3.28
CA ASP A 189 18.51 -6.28 3.37
C ASP A 189 18.59 -5.80 4.83
N LEU A 190 17.80 -6.42 5.73
CA LEU A 190 17.86 -6.15 7.17
C LEU A 190 19.20 -6.51 7.78
N ALA A 191 19.79 -7.65 7.41
CA ALA A 191 21.12 -8.05 7.90
C ALA A 191 22.19 -7.06 7.47
N ILE A 192 22.16 -6.59 6.22
CA ILE A 192 23.06 -5.55 5.70
C ILE A 192 22.86 -4.23 6.46
N ALA A 193 21.62 -3.83 6.69
CA ALA A 193 21.26 -2.62 7.43
C ALA A 193 21.83 -2.66 8.86
N HIS A 194 21.62 -3.79 9.55
CA HIS A 194 22.10 -3.99 10.90
C HIS A 194 23.63 -4.05 10.98
N ALA A 195 24.29 -4.76 10.04
CA ALA A 195 25.76 -4.84 9.99
C ALA A 195 26.41 -3.46 9.83
N LYS A 196 25.83 -2.59 9.00
CA LYS A 196 26.29 -1.19 8.84
C LYS A 196 26.12 -0.36 10.12
N ALA A 197 25.14 -0.69 10.95
CA ALA A 197 24.86 0.02 12.21
C ALA A 197 25.73 -0.47 13.38
N ASP A 198 26.22 -1.69 13.34
CA ASP A 198 26.93 -2.36 14.47
C ASP A 198 28.34 -1.84 14.74
N GLU A 199 28.90 -0.98 13.87
CA GLU A 199 30.20 -0.31 14.16
C GLU A 199 30.16 0.50 15.45
N TYR A 200 28.94 0.84 15.99
CA TYR A 200 28.75 1.62 17.21
C TYR A 200 27.44 1.25 17.95
N PRO A 201 27.43 0.20 18.77
CA PRO A 201 26.19 -0.40 19.32
C PRO A 201 25.33 0.53 20.18
N LYS A 202 25.94 1.47 20.93
CA LYS A 202 25.19 2.35 21.86
C LYS A 202 24.30 3.39 21.18
N GLU A 203 24.48 3.62 19.89
CA GLU A 203 23.73 4.64 19.13
C GLU A 203 23.05 4.05 17.88
N ARG A 204 22.90 2.73 17.84
CA ARG A 204 22.42 2.01 16.65
C ARG A 204 21.21 2.64 15.99
N ILE A 205 20.11 2.82 16.73
CA ILE A 205 18.86 3.39 16.20
C ILE A 205 19.07 4.83 15.71
N SER A 206 19.73 5.67 16.50
CA SER A 206 19.99 7.06 16.14
C SER A 206 20.89 7.18 14.90
N ARG A 207 21.79 6.21 14.68
CA ARG A 207 22.66 6.14 13.50
C ARG A 207 21.92 5.70 12.26
N LEU A 208 21.08 4.65 12.36
CA LEU A 208 20.23 4.23 11.25
C LEU A 208 19.34 5.38 10.83
N LYS A 209 18.66 6.03 11.75
CA LYS A 209 17.82 7.19 11.47
C LYS A 209 18.57 8.33 10.78
N ARG A 210 19.78 8.65 11.24
CA ARG A 210 20.64 9.69 10.60
C ARG A 210 21.21 9.24 9.26
N ALA A 211 21.70 8.01 9.16
CA ALA A 211 22.28 7.49 7.93
C ALA A 211 21.25 7.43 6.79
N TRP A 212 20.00 7.16 7.13
CA TRP A 212 18.89 7.11 6.17
C TRP A 212 18.10 8.41 6.09
N ASN A 213 18.49 9.43 6.85
CA ASN A 213 17.79 10.72 6.89
C ASN A 213 16.27 10.56 7.06
N MET A 214 15.83 9.70 8.01
CA MET A 214 14.43 9.29 8.18
C MET A 214 13.46 10.44 8.51
N GLU A 215 14.00 11.62 8.86
CA GLU A 215 13.22 12.84 9.04
C GLU A 215 12.82 13.46 7.69
N ASP A 216 13.56 13.15 6.62
CA ASP A 216 13.26 13.60 5.28
C ASP A 216 12.30 12.63 4.58
N TRP A 217 11.03 12.93 4.64
CA TRP A 217 9.98 12.14 4.03
C TRP A 217 10.10 12.03 2.51
N SER A 218 10.74 13.00 1.85
CA SER A 218 10.88 13.05 0.39
C SER A 218 11.57 11.82 -0.20
N GLN A 219 12.39 11.12 0.58
CA GLN A 219 13.06 9.88 0.15
C GLN A 219 12.06 8.75 -0.15
N TYR A 220 10.88 8.76 0.49
CA TYR A 220 9.82 7.77 0.31
C TYR A 220 8.80 8.19 -0.75
N GLU A 221 8.82 9.44 -1.18
CA GLU A 221 7.88 9.94 -2.17
C GLU A 221 8.24 9.47 -3.59
N VAL A 222 7.21 9.09 -4.32
CA VAL A 222 7.28 8.88 -5.77
C VAL A 222 7.07 10.23 -6.45
N SER A 223 7.88 10.56 -7.44
CA SER A 223 7.75 11.81 -8.18
C SER A 223 6.39 11.92 -8.86
N GLU A 224 5.66 12.99 -8.58
CA GLU A 224 4.37 13.28 -9.22
C GLU A 224 4.50 14.04 -10.54
N LYS A 225 5.74 14.27 -11.00
CA LYS A 225 6.00 14.93 -12.27
C LYS A 225 5.92 13.91 -13.41
N TRP A 226 5.05 14.18 -14.33
CA TRP A 226 4.91 13.52 -15.64
C TRP A 226 5.61 14.36 -16.71
#